data_c6bf9a413623efa8a67db9d3711d2e66
#
_entry.id   c6bf9a413623efa8a67db9d3711d2e66
#
_cell.length_a   1.000
_cell.length_b   1.000
_cell.length_c   1.000
_cell.angle_alpha   90.00
_cell.angle_beta   90.00
_cell.angle_gamma   90.00
#
_symmetry.space_group_name_H-M   'P 1'
#
loop_
_entity.id
_entity.type
_entity.pdbx_description
1 polymer ?
#
loop_
_entity_poly.entity_id
_entity_poly.type
_entity_poly.pdbx_seq_one_letter_code
_entity_poly.pdbx_strand_id
1 'polypeptide(L)'
;ALLVAEDAGNQIKKVASEESKRVIDEARRNASRIVNDALIKAEKLEADGENLRQRIIVFKRKFKSIIETELETINDIDEKY
;
A
#
# COMPACT_ATOMS: atom_id res chain seq x y z
N ALA A 1 -53.88 21.69 -12.48
CA ALA A 1 -53.67 23.01 -13.00
C ALA A 1 -52.20 23.45 -12.84
N LEU A 2 -51.91 24.74 -13.06
CA LEU A 2 -50.57 25.27 -13.05
C LEU A 2 -49.83 25.05 -11.72
N LEU A 3 -50.50 25.24 -10.58
CA LEU A 3 -49.92 25.03 -9.25
C LEU A 3 -49.51 23.57 -9.02
N VAL A 4 -50.31 22.62 -9.50
CA VAL A 4 -49.96 21.19 -9.37
C VAL A 4 -48.76 20.87 -10.23
N ALA A 5 -48.65 21.44 -11.42
CA ALA A 5 -47.49 21.24 -12.30
C ALA A 5 -46.21 21.88 -11.72
N GLU A 6 -46.32 23.07 -11.09
CA GLU A 6 -45.18 23.67 -10.36
C GLU A 6 -44.73 22.87 -9.19
N ASP A 7 -45.66 22.37 -8.34
CA ASP A 7 -45.33 21.53 -7.19
C ASP A 7 -44.69 20.20 -7.63
N ALA A 8 -45.19 19.58 -8.68
CA ALA A 8 -44.59 18.38 -9.25
C ALA A 8 -43.20 18.64 -9.77
N GLY A 9 -42.99 19.77 -10.49
CA GLY A 9 -41.71 20.18 -10.99
C GLY A 9 -40.69 20.46 -9.86
N ASN A 10 -41.12 21.15 -8.81
CA ASN A 10 -40.30 21.42 -7.63
C ASN A 10 -39.93 20.14 -6.88
N GLN A 11 -40.87 19.22 -6.77
CA GLN A 11 -40.63 17.91 -6.14
C GLN A 11 -39.62 17.09 -6.92
N ILE A 12 -39.69 17.06 -8.26
CA ILE A 12 -38.72 16.41 -9.13
C ILE A 12 -37.34 17.02 -8.95
N LYS A 13 -37.23 18.35 -8.92
CA LYS A 13 -35.94 19.04 -8.70
C LYS A 13 -35.35 18.71 -7.34
N LYS A 14 -36.20 18.66 -6.30
CA LYS A 14 -35.76 18.31 -4.95
C LYS A 14 -35.20 16.89 -4.89
N VAL A 15 -35.93 15.92 -5.45
CA VAL A 15 -35.50 14.52 -5.49
C VAL A 15 -34.21 14.38 -6.29
N ALA A 16 -34.11 15.04 -7.44
CA ALA A 16 -32.91 15.03 -8.26
C ALA A 16 -31.70 15.61 -7.53
N SER A 17 -31.91 16.73 -6.78
CA SER A 17 -30.86 17.36 -5.97
C SER A 17 -30.39 16.45 -4.84
N GLU A 18 -31.32 15.80 -4.14
CA GLU A 18 -30.99 14.84 -3.04
C GLU A 18 -30.25 13.63 -3.57
N GLU A 19 -30.69 13.08 -4.70
CA GLU A 19 -30.03 11.95 -5.37
C GLU A 19 -28.62 12.32 -5.82
N SER A 20 -28.45 13.53 -6.41
CA SER A 20 -27.13 14.03 -6.81
C SER A 20 -26.18 14.15 -5.62
N LYS A 21 -26.63 14.69 -4.50
CA LYS A 21 -25.85 14.78 -3.26
C LYS A 21 -25.45 13.39 -2.75
N ARG A 22 -26.39 12.45 -2.76
CA ARG A 22 -26.14 11.08 -2.34
C ARG A 22 -25.04 10.41 -3.17
N VAL A 23 -25.14 10.57 -4.50
CA VAL A 23 -24.16 10.01 -5.44
C VAL A 23 -22.78 10.61 -5.23
N ILE A 24 -22.70 11.94 -5.06
CA ILE A 24 -21.44 12.64 -4.80
C ILE A 24 -20.82 12.19 -3.47
N ASP A 25 -21.62 12.12 -2.40
CA ASP A 25 -21.14 11.69 -1.09
C ASP A 25 -20.64 10.25 -1.12
N GLU A 26 -21.34 9.38 -1.80
CA GLU A 26 -20.94 7.99 -2.00
C GLU A 26 -19.63 7.90 -2.79
N ALA A 27 -19.49 8.68 -3.86
CA ALA A 27 -18.27 8.75 -4.65
C ALA A 27 -17.08 9.26 -3.82
N ARG A 28 -17.28 10.26 -2.96
CA ARG A 28 -16.24 10.76 -2.05
C ARG A 28 -15.81 9.71 -1.04
N ARG A 29 -16.77 9.00 -0.46
CA ARG A 29 -16.46 7.90 0.47
C ARG A 29 -15.67 6.79 -0.23
N ASN A 30 -16.08 6.42 -1.43
CA ASN A 30 -15.37 5.40 -2.21
C ASN A 30 -13.96 5.86 -2.58
N ALA A 31 -13.79 7.12 -2.99
CA ALA A 31 -12.48 7.69 -3.30
C ALA A 31 -11.57 7.69 -2.07
N SER A 32 -12.09 8.12 -0.90
CA SER A 32 -11.32 8.11 0.35
C SER A 32 -10.89 6.69 0.74
N ARG A 33 -11.78 5.71 0.58
CA ARG A 33 -11.46 4.30 0.84
C ARG A 33 -10.35 3.79 -0.08
N ILE A 34 -10.44 4.11 -1.37
CA ILE A 34 -9.44 3.70 -2.36
C ILE A 34 -8.08 4.32 -2.02
N VAL A 35 -8.04 5.61 -1.68
CA VAL A 35 -6.80 6.30 -1.29
C VAL A 35 -6.22 5.70 -0.01
N ASN A 36 -7.04 5.47 1.01
CA ASN A 36 -6.60 4.87 2.27
C ASN A 36 -6.05 3.45 2.06
N ASP A 37 -6.73 2.63 1.25
CA ASP A 37 -6.27 1.29 0.93
C ASP A 37 -4.92 1.33 0.20
N ALA A 38 -4.76 2.27 -0.74
CA ALA A 38 -3.50 2.45 -1.45
C ALA A 38 -2.36 2.88 -0.51
N LEU A 39 -2.64 3.79 0.44
CA LEU A 39 -1.66 4.23 1.44
C LEU A 39 -1.23 3.08 2.35
N ILE A 40 -2.17 2.28 2.82
CA ILE A 40 -1.89 1.10 3.66
C ILE A 40 -1.00 0.11 2.90
N LYS A 41 -1.31 -0.15 1.65
CA LYS A 41 -0.51 -1.04 0.79
C LYS A 41 0.90 -0.49 0.55
N ALA A 42 1.01 0.82 0.34
CA ALA A 42 2.31 1.49 0.16
C ALA A 42 3.16 1.39 1.42
N GLU A 43 2.60 1.65 2.60
CA GLU A 43 3.27 1.52 3.89
C GLU A 43 3.75 0.08 4.14
N LYS A 44 2.90 -0.89 3.82
CA LYS A 44 3.27 -2.30 3.93
C LYS A 44 4.42 -2.66 3.00
N LEU A 45 4.39 -2.17 1.76
CA LEU A 45 5.44 -2.40 0.79
C LEU A 45 6.77 -1.79 1.25
N GLU A 46 6.75 -0.59 1.81
CA GLU A 46 7.94 0.04 2.41
C GLU A 46 8.49 -0.79 3.57
N ALA A 47 7.62 -1.24 4.46
CA ALA A 47 8.02 -2.07 5.59
C ALA A 47 8.62 -3.41 5.13
N ASP A 48 8.01 -4.05 4.15
CA ASP A 48 8.52 -5.29 3.56
C ASP A 48 9.87 -5.06 2.89
N GLY A 49 10.03 -3.93 2.20
CA GLY A 49 11.28 -3.54 1.56
C GLY A 49 12.40 -3.32 2.57
N GLU A 50 12.13 -2.64 3.69
CA GLU A 50 13.10 -2.44 4.76
C GLU A 50 13.47 -3.76 5.44
N ASN A 51 12.49 -4.61 5.69
CA ASN A 51 12.73 -5.95 6.24
C ASN A 51 13.62 -6.78 5.33
N LEU A 52 13.36 -6.75 4.03
CA LEU A 52 14.21 -7.43 3.03
C LEU A 52 15.63 -6.87 3.04
N ARG A 53 15.78 -5.56 3.11
CA ARG A 53 17.10 -4.91 3.21
C ARG A 53 17.89 -5.42 4.41
N GLN A 54 17.26 -5.49 5.58
CA GLN A 54 17.90 -6.01 6.79
C GLN A 54 18.30 -7.48 6.66
N ARG A 55 17.47 -8.27 6.04
CA ARG A 55 17.76 -9.69 5.77
C ARG A 55 18.95 -9.86 4.83
N ILE A 56 19.05 -9.01 3.82
CA ILE A 56 20.19 -9.01 2.89
C ILE A 56 21.49 -8.63 3.63
N ILE A 57 21.46 -7.62 4.50
CA ILE A 57 22.61 -7.22 5.30
C ILE A 57 23.10 -8.38 6.18
N VAL A 58 22.18 -9.04 6.87
CA VAL A 58 22.48 -10.21 7.71
C VAL A 58 23.05 -11.37 6.87
N PHE A 59 22.46 -11.63 5.73
CA PHE A 59 22.92 -12.67 4.80
C PHE A 59 24.35 -12.39 4.33
N LYS A 60 24.63 -11.17 3.88
CA LYS A 60 25.97 -10.77 3.44
C LYS A 60 27.02 -10.96 4.53
N ARG A 61 26.67 -10.59 5.76
CA ARG A 61 27.57 -10.71 6.92
C ARG A 61 27.89 -12.17 7.22
N LYS A 62 26.87 -13.03 7.22
CA LYS A 62 27.04 -14.48 7.42
C LYS A 62 27.84 -15.12 6.29
N PHE A 63 27.55 -14.75 5.06
CA PHE A 63 28.26 -15.27 3.88
C PHE A 63 29.74 -14.89 3.91
N LYS A 64 30.04 -13.63 4.21
CA LYS A 64 31.41 -13.16 4.38
C LYS A 64 32.14 -13.93 5.47
N SER A 65 31.49 -14.14 6.61
CA SER A 65 32.07 -14.91 7.72
C SER A 65 32.41 -16.35 7.33
N ILE A 66 31.52 -17.01 6.58
CA ILE A 66 31.73 -18.37 6.09
C ILE A 66 32.95 -18.41 5.12
N ILE A 67 33.03 -17.46 4.19
CA ILE A 67 34.15 -17.38 3.25
C ILE A 67 35.47 -17.14 3.99
N GLU A 68 35.51 -16.26 4.96
CA GLU A 68 36.72 -15.97 5.75
C GLU A 68 37.18 -17.21 6.50
N THR A 69 36.24 -17.97 7.10
CA THR A 69 36.55 -19.23 7.79
C THR A 69 37.11 -20.28 6.84
N GLU A 70 36.51 -20.42 5.64
CA GLU A 70 37.00 -21.36 4.65
C GLU A 70 38.39 -20.98 4.14
N LEU A 71 38.68 -19.70 3.95
CA LEU A 71 40.01 -19.23 3.58
C LEU A 71 41.05 -19.52 4.66
N GLU A 72 40.71 -19.32 5.93
CA GLU A 72 41.58 -19.68 7.07
C GLU A 72 41.89 -21.18 7.07
N THR A 73 40.92 -22.03 6.84
CA THR A 73 41.07 -23.49 6.75
C THR A 73 42.02 -23.87 5.63
N ILE A 74 41.88 -23.26 4.45
CA ILE A 74 42.75 -23.50 3.30
C ILE A 74 44.19 -23.05 3.63
N ASN A 75 44.37 -21.90 4.23
CA ASN A 75 45.68 -21.40 4.61
C ASN A 75 46.36 -22.30 5.66
N ASP A 76 45.62 -22.81 6.63
CA ASP A 76 46.12 -23.76 7.62
C ASP A 76 46.59 -25.09 6.97
N ILE A 77 45.84 -25.58 6.00
CA ILE A 77 46.22 -26.78 5.24
C ILE A 77 47.51 -26.52 4.45
N ASP A 78 47.61 -25.38 3.79
CA ASP A 78 48.80 -25.00 3.00
C ASP A 78 50.05 -24.86 3.86
N GLU A 79 49.94 -24.36 5.07
CA GLU A 79 51.04 -24.26 6.02
C GLU A 79 51.52 -25.63 6.54
N LYS A 80 50.60 -26.61 6.65
CA LYS A 80 50.94 -27.96 7.15
C LYS A 80 51.52 -28.86 6.07
N TYR A 81 51.06 -28.69 4.85
CA TYR A 81 51.35 -29.54 3.73
C TYR A 81 51.93 -28.76 2.55
#